data_babba9e25aa3a5ebde63ad105cba655a
#
_entry.id   babba9e25aa3a5ebde63ad105cba655a
#
_cell.length_a   1.000
_cell.length_b   1.000
_cell.length_c   1.000
_cell.angle_alpha   90.00
_cell.angle_beta   90.00
_cell.angle_gamma   90.00
#
_symmetry.space_group_name_H-M   'P 1'
#
loop_
_entity.id
_entity.type
_entity.pdbx_description
1 polymer ?
#
loop_
_entity_poly.entity_id
_entity_poly.type
_entity_poly.pdbx_seq_one_letter_code
_entity_poly.pdbx_strand_id
1 'polypeptide(L)'
;MNSHSQPLPPAMPEHVPETAFGLWFLRTPTWTLHVLERALQDLERLIPERRSSYAVVADVGCGWGRSLKKLHQRFAPQRLIGMDIDPNMIAAARAETEAEGLRAEFIQCSSSRMRLEDNSVDLLFCHQTFHHLIDQEEAIREFYRVLKPGGILLFAESTRRYIHSWIIRLLFRHPMEVQKTAGEYLALVRSAGFEVAPESISYPYLWWSREDLGILERVFGIKPKAEREETLINLVAVKPMN
;
A
#
# COMPACT_ATOMS: atom_id res chain seq x y z
N MET A 1 47.46 -18.76 13.93
CA MET A 1 46.37 -17.84 14.34
C MET A 1 45.23 -18.04 13.34
N ASN A 2 44.26 -18.89 13.68
CA ASN A 2 43.10 -19.14 12.81
C ASN A 2 42.04 -18.10 13.14
N SER A 3 41.82 -17.15 12.24
CA SER A 3 40.70 -16.24 12.28
C SER A 3 39.41 -17.02 11.92
N HIS A 4 38.65 -17.40 12.93
CA HIS A 4 37.28 -17.87 12.72
C HIS A 4 36.42 -16.68 12.29
N SER A 5 36.23 -16.53 10.98
CA SER A 5 35.17 -15.68 10.44
C SER A 5 33.83 -16.29 10.85
N GLN A 6 33.13 -15.68 11.77
CA GLN A 6 31.75 -16.03 12.06
C GLN A 6 30.92 -15.84 10.77
N PRO A 7 30.05 -16.80 10.41
CA PRO A 7 29.14 -16.61 9.28
C PRO A 7 28.26 -15.39 9.56
N LEU A 8 28.10 -14.54 8.55
CA LEU A 8 27.16 -13.40 8.61
C LEU A 8 25.78 -13.95 8.95
N PRO A 9 25.02 -13.27 9.83
CA PRO A 9 23.64 -13.65 10.10
C PRO A 9 22.87 -13.71 8.79
N PRO A 10 21.91 -14.65 8.63
CA PRO A 10 21.08 -14.73 7.43
C PRO A 10 20.40 -13.39 7.22
N ALA A 11 20.41 -12.91 5.98
CA ALA A 11 19.72 -11.67 5.62
C ALA A 11 18.27 -11.75 6.09
N MET A 12 17.82 -10.75 6.84
CA MET A 12 16.42 -10.67 7.27
C MET A 12 15.53 -10.68 6.03
N PRO A 13 14.40 -11.41 6.05
CA PRO A 13 13.49 -11.38 4.91
C PRO A 13 12.96 -9.95 4.71
N GLU A 14 12.95 -9.46 3.47
CA GLU A 14 12.51 -8.10 3.14
C GLU A 14 11.01 -7.88 3.39
N HIS A 15 10.24 -8.94 3.55
CA HIS A 15 8.80 -8.91 3.87
C HIS A 15 8.38 -10.18 4.64
N VAL A 16 7.22 -10.10 5.28
CA VAL A 16 6.59 -11.25 5.96
C VAL A 16 5.51 -11.84 5.05
N PRO A 17 5.61 -13.13 4.65
CA PRO A 17 4.60 -13.78 3.83
C PRO A 17 3.25 -13.88 4.56
N GLU A 18 2.17 -13.68 3.82
CA GLU A 18 0.81 -13.72 4.34
C GLU A 18 0.35 -15.16 4.69
N THR A 19 -0.67 -15.28 5.53
CA THR A 19 -1.31 -16.56 5.85
C THR A 19 -2.14 -17.11 4.68
N ALA A 20 -2.46 -18.41 4.70
CA ALA A 20 -3.36 -19.01 3.71
C ALA A 20 -4.76 -18.34 3.73
N PHE A 21 -5.27 -17.96 4.92
CA PHE A 21 -6.51 -17.20 5.06
C PHE A 21 -6.39 -15.82 4.44
N GLY A 22 -5.31 -15.08 4.71
CA GLY A 22 -5.05 -13.76 4.13
C GLY A 22 -4.99 -13.83 2.61
N LEU A 23 -4.24 -14.76 2.05
CA LEU A 23 -4.17 -15.01 0.60
C LEU A 23 -5.54 -15.31 -0.01
N TRP A 24 -6.36 -16.13 0.67
CA TRP A 24 -7.75 -16.40 0.24
C TRP A 24 -8.60 -15.13 0.30
N PHE A 25 -8.57 -14.39 1.42
CA PHE A 25 -9.38 -13.18 1.63
C PHE A 25 -9.08 -12.10 0.58
N LEU A 26 -7.81 -11.85 0.28
CA LEU A 26 -7.37 -10.89 -0.74
C LEU A 26 -7.91 -11.21 -2.14
N ARG A 27 -8.30 -12.47 -2.40
CA ARG A 27 -8.91 -12.92 -3.66
C ARG A 27 -10.42 -12.80 -3.69
N THR A 28 -11.07 -12.43 -2.58
CA THR A 28 -12.53 -12.34 -2.50
C THR A 28 -13.08 -11.06 -3.14
N PRO A 29 -14.32 -11.07 -3.67
CA PRO A 29 -15.02 -9.84 -4.05
C PRO A 29 -15.18 -8.85 -2.89
N THR A 30 -15.29 -9.35 -1.65
CA THR A 30 -15.37 -8.53 -0.45
C THR A 30 -14.17 -7.61 -0.31
N TRP A 31 -12.95 -8.13 -0.47
CA TRP A 31 -11.75 -7.32 -0.45
C TRP A 31 -11.75 -6.28 -1.59
N THR A 32 -12.07 -6.72 -2.80
CA THR A 32 -12.05 -5.85 -3.98
C THR A 32 -13.06 -4.70 -3.85
N LEU A 33 -14.27 -4.95 -3.33
CA LEU A 33 -15.35 -3.95 -3.27
C LEU A 33 -15.29 -3.08 -2.01
N HIS A 34 -14.94 -3.67 -0.86
CA HIS A 34 -15.03 -2.98 0.42
C HIS A 34 -13.69 -2.46 0.95
N VAL A 35 -12.58 -2.98 0.44
CA VAL A 35 -11.24 -2.52 0.82
C VAL A 35 -10.64 -1.69 -0.31
N LEU A 36 -10.28 -2.31 -1.43
CA LEU A 36 -9.61 -1.63 -2.54
C LEU A 36 -10.45 -0.53 -3.19
N GLU A 37 -11.70 -0.81 -3.54
CA GLU A 37 -12.58 0.17 -4.21
C GLU A 37 -12.84 1.40 -3.32
N ARG A 38 -13.05 1.17 -2.03
CA ARG A 38 -13.27 2.26 -1.06
C ARG A 38 -12.03 3.11 -0.87
N ALA A 39 -10.85 2.49 -0.80
CA ALA A 39 -9.58 3.22 -0.72
C ALA A 39 -9.36 4.08 -1.97
N LEU A 40 -9.58 3.53 -3.16
CA LEU A 40 -9.43 4.29 -4.42
C LEU A 40 -10.43 5.46 -4.51
N GLN A 41 -11.71 5.26 -4.16
CA GLN A 41 -12.71 6.33 -4.15
C GLN A 41 -12.34 7.45 -3.17
N ASP A 42 -11.76 7.10 -2.04
CA ASP A 42 -11.34 8.07 -1.04
C ASP A 42 -10.10 8.84 -1.51
N LEU A 43 -9.07 8.13 -1.97
CA LEU A 43 -7.85 8.71 -2.51
C LEU A 43 -8.10 9.65 -3.69
N GLU A 44 -9.03 9.29 -4.61
CA GLU A 44 -9.40 10.18 -5.73
C GLU A 44 -9.94 11.53 -5.26
N ARG A 45 -10.71 11.55 -4.17
CA ARG A 45 -11.25 12.79 -3.57
C ARG A 45 -10.18 13.63 -2.88
N LEU A 46 -9.11 12.97 -2.42
CA LEU A 46 -8.00 13.63 -1.73
C LEU A 46 -6.96 14.22 -2.69
N ILE A 47 -7.03 13.95 -4.00
CA ILE A 47 -6.10 14.53 -4.99
C ILE A 47 -6.37 16.04 -5.11
N PRO A 48 -5.39 16.93 -4.77
CA PRO A 48 -5.62 18.36 -4.78
C PRO A 48 -5.92 18.92 -6.17
N GLU A 49 -5.14 18.47 -7.14
CA GLU A 49 -5.27 18.88 -8.56
C GLU A 49 -5.26 17.62 -9.45
N ARG A 50 -6.46 17.11 -9.71
CA ARG A 50 -6.60 15.93 -10.55
C ARG A 50 -6.36 16.26 -12.01
N ARG A 51 -5.39 15.56 -12.63
CA ARG A 51 -5.12 15.63 -14.06
C ARG A 51 -6.11 14.76 -14.82
N SER A 52 -6.34 15.08 -16.10
CA SER A 52 -7.16 14.25 -17.00
C SER A 52 -6.54 12.87 -17.27
N SER A 53 -5.21 12.78 -17.24
CA SER A 53 -4.46 11.53 -17.37
C SER A 53 -3.12 11.61 -16.67
N TYR A 54 -2.56 10.43 -16.35
CA TYR A 54 -1.20 10.28 -15.81
C TYR A 54 -0.45 9.34 -16.75
N ALA A 55 0.63 9.83 -17.39
CA ALA A 55 1.32 9.09 -18.44
C ALA A 55 1.87 7.75 -17.94
N VAL A 56 2.45 7.73 -16.74
CA VAL A 56 3.00 6.51 -16.11
C VAL A 56 2.38 6.33 -14.73
N VAL A 57 1.64 5.25 -14.56
CA VAL A 57 1.05 4.83 -13.27
C VAL A 57 1.69 3.53 -12.84
N ALA A 58 2.15 3.47 -11.59
CA ALA A 58 2.77 2.28 -11.02
C ALA A 58 2.07 1.86 -9.72
N ASP A 59 1.89 0.55 -9.55
CA ASP A 59 1.28 -0.09 -8.39
C ASP A 59 2.33 -0.91 -7.63
N VAL A 60 2.56 -0.55 -6.38
CA VAL A 60 3.55 -1.18 -5.49
C VAL A 60 2.89 -2.26 -4.65
N GLY A 61 3.39 -3.49 -4.76
CA GLY A 61 2.76 -4.65 -4.14
C GLY A 61 1.45 -4.99 -4.86
N CYS A 62 1.50 -5.09 -6.19
CA CYS A 62 0.31 -5.26 -7.03
C CYS A 62 -0.41 -6.60 -6.80
N GLY A 63 0.22 -7.57 -6.11
CA GLY A 63 -0.33 -8.89 -5.82
C GLY A 63 -0.86 -9.57 -7.09
N TRP A 64 -2.13 -9.92 -7.10
CA TRP A 64 -2.80 -10.51 -8.28
C TRP A 64 -3.20 -9.51 -9.38
N GLY A 65 -2.81 -8.23 -9.28
CA GLY A 65 -3.07 -7.21 -10.30
C GLY A 65 -4.50 -6.64 -10.31
N ARG A 66 -5.32 -6.90 -9.30
CA ARG A 66 -6.73 -6.43 -9.24
C ARG A 66 -6.89 -4.92 -9.18
N SER A 67 -5.91 -4.22 -8.67
CA SER A 67 -5.81 -2.77 -8.65
C SER A 67 -5.55 -2.18 -10.03
N LEU A 68 -4.80 -2.89 -10.88
CA LEU A 68 -4.32 -2.37 -12.17
C LEU A 68 -5.46 -1.96 -13.11
N LYS A 69 -6.50 -2.79 -13.24
CA LYS A 69 -7.68 -2.42 -14.04
C LYS A 69 -8.38 -1.17 -13.51
N LYS A 70 -8.50 -1.07 -12.19
CA LYS A 70 -9.14 0.08 -11.55
C LYS A 70 -8.31 1.35 -11.70
N LEU A 71 -6.99 1.25 -11.62
CA LEU A 71 -6.06 2.34 -11.89
C LEU A 71 -6.11 2.78 -13.36
N HIS A 72 -6.14 1.82 -14.29
CA HIS A 72 -6.28 2.13 -15.71
C HIS A 72 -7.56 2.91 -16.02
N GLN A 73 -8.70 2.46 -15.49
CA GLN A 73 -10.00 3.10 -15.71
C GLN A 73 -10.09 4.51 -15.13
N ARG A 74 -9.39 4.78 -14.01
CA ARG A 74 -9.46 6.06 -13.28
C ARG A 74 -8.46 7.09 -13.77
N PHE A 75 -7.27 6.65 -14.16
CA PHE A 75 -6.14 7.54 -14.40
C PHE A 75 -5.67 7.56 -15.86
N ALA A 76 -6.25 6.71 -16.73
CA ALA A 76 -5.98 6.65 -18.17
C ALA A 76 -4.48 6.67 -18.53
N PRO A 77 -3.64 5.78 -17.95
CA PRO A 77 -2.21 5.79 -18.20
C PRO A 77 -1.85 5.34 -19.61
N GLN A 78 -0.76 5.87 -20.15
CA GLN A 78 -0.10 5.35 -21.33
C GLN A 78 0.75 4.11 -20.99
N ARG A 79 1.36 4.09 -19.79
CA ARG A 79 2.09 2.96 -19.22
C ARG A 79 1.54 2.64 -17.84
N LEU A 80 1.13 1.39 -17.65
CA LEU A 80 0.67 0.85 -16.39
C LEU A 80 1.66 -0.20 -15.91
N ILE A 81 2.20 -0.05 -14.71
CA ILE A 81 3.26 -0.90 -14.17
C ILE A 81 2.78 -1.55 -12.88
N GLY A 82 2.83 -2.88 -12.81
CA GLY A 82 2.63 -3.64 -11.57
C GLY A 82 3.98 -4.10 -11.01
N MET A 83 4.21 -3.88 -9.72
CA MET A 83 5.43 -4.31 -9.03
C MET A 83 5.10 -5.18 -7.83
N ASP A 84 5.83 -6.27 -7.68
CA ASP A 84 5.74 -7.14 -6.50
C ASP A 84 7.09 -7.84 -6.27
N ILE A 85 7.38 -8.22 -5.04
CA ILE A 85 8.59 -8.98 -4.71
C ILE A 85 8.42 -10.47 -5.01
N ASP A 86 7.19 -10.99 -4.91
CA ASP A 86 6.88 -12.41 -5.13
C ASP A 86 6.68 -12.70 -6.63
N PRO A 87 7.54 -13.54 -7.25
CA PRO A 87 7.39 -13.92 -8.65
C PRO A 87 6.07 -14.62 -8.96
N ASN A 88 5.46 -15.31 -7.99
CA ASN A 88 4.15 -15.95 -8.18
C ASN A 88 3.04 -14.91 -8.29
N MET A 89 3.13 -13.81 -7.53
CA MET A 89 2.19 -12.69 -7.64
C MET A 89 2.33 -12.00 -8.99
N ILE A 90 3.54 -11.75 -9.45
CA ILE A 90 3.81 -11.21 -10.80
C ILE A 90 3.22 -12.11 -11.90
N ALA A 91 3.42 -13.42 -11.81
CA ALA A 91 2.86 -14.36 -12.78
C ALA A 91 1.32 -14.36 -12.76
N ALA A 92 0.72 -14.33 -11.58
CA ALA A 92 -0.74 -14.29 -11.41
C ALA A 92 -1.33 -12.96 -11.92
N ALA A 93 -0.69 -11.82 -11.61
CA ALA A 93 -1.11 -10.50 -12.08
C ALA A 93 -1.07 -10.39 -13.61
N ARG A 94 -0.04 -10.95 -14.23
CA ARG A 94 0.07 -11.01 -15.69
C ARG A 94 -1.09 -11.80 -16.30
N ALA A 95 -1.38 -13.00 -15.78
CA ALA A 95 -2.46 -13.84 -16.25
C ALA A 95 -3.84 -13.16 -16.10
N GLU A 96 -4.08 -12.49 -14.97
CA GLU A 96 -5.33 -11.76 -14.71
C GLU A 96 -5.51 -10.59 -15.68
N THR A 97 -4.48 -9.78 -15.89
CA THR A 97 -4.56 -8.62 -16.80
C THR A 97 -4.67 -9.05 -18.27
N GLU A 98 -3.99 -10.13 -18.68
CA GLU A 98 -4.12 -10.70 -20.02
C GLU A 98 -5.55 -11.21 -20.27
N ALA A 99 -6.15 -11.91 -19.32
CA ALA A 99 -7.53 -12.38 -19.41
C ALA A 99 -8.55 -11.22 -19.53
N GLU A 100 -8.23 -10.05 -18.97
CA GLU A 100 -9.05 -8.84 -19.08
C GLU A 100 -8.72 -7.96 -20.31
N GLY A 101 -7.75 -8.35 -21.14
CA GLY A 101 -7.28 -7.57 -22.29
C GLY A 101 -6.58 -6.27 -21.91
N LEU A 102 -6.08 -6.16 -20.67
CA LEU A 102 -5.40 -5.01 -20.14
C LEU A 102 -3.89 -5.12 -20.38
N ARG A 103 -3.30 -4.11 -21.01
CA ARG A 103 -1.84 -4.03 -21.16
C ARG A 103 -1.20 -3.43 -19.91
N ALA A 104 -0.32 -4.19 -19.27
CA ALA A 104 0.48 -3.74 -18.14
C ALA A 104 1.90 -4.31 -18.23
N GLU A 105 2.86 -3.56 -17.72
CA GLU A 105 4.24 -4.00 -17.51
C GLU A 105 4.36 -4.58 -16.11
N PHE A 106 5.20 -5.60 -15.93
CA PHE A 106 5.40 -6.22 -14.63
C PHE A 106 6.88 -6.28 -14.29
N ILE A 107 7.22 -5.81 -13.09
CA ILE A 107 8.59 -5.75 -12.58
C ILE A 107 8.64 -6.49 -11.25
N GLN A 108 9.41 -7.58 -11.20
CA GLN A 108 9.73 -8.21 -9.93
C GLN A 108 10.83 -7.43 -9.24
N CYS A 109 10.51 -6.75 -8.13
CA CYS A 109 11.47 -6.01 -7.30
C CYS A 109 10.95 -5.79 -5.89
N SER A 110 11.88 -5.49 -4.97
CA SER A 110 11.55 -4.96 -3.65
C SER A 110 11.10 -3.50 -3.75
N SER A 111 10.15 -3.11 -2.90
CA SER A 111 9.70 -1.71 -2.77
C SER A 111 10.80 -0.78 -2.24
N SER A 112 11.78 -1.33 -1.50
CA SER A 112 12.95 -0.60 -1.01
C SER A 112 14.10 -0.52 -2.04
N ARG A 113 13.92 -1.14 -3.22
CA ARG A 113 14.92 -1.13 -4.31
C ARG A 113 14.21 -1.30 -5.65
N MET A 114 13.46 -0.28 -6.06
CA MET A 114 12.68 -0.29 -7.29
C MET A 114 13.57 -0.27 -8.53
N ARG A 115 13.22 -1.11 -9.51
CA ARG A 115 13.90 -1.14 -10.82
C ARG A 115 13.23 -0.15 -11.80
N LEU A 116 13.05 1.08 -11.36
CA LEU A 116 12.55 2.21 -12.14
C LEU A 116 13.57 3.34 -12.11
N GLU A 117 13.61 4.11 -13.17
CA GLU A 117 14.45 5.30 -13.27
C GLU A 117 13.95 6.42 -12.35
N ASP A 118 14.85 7.31 -11.96
CA ASP A 118 14.51 8.52 -11.22
C ASP A 118 13.52 9.36 -12.02
N ASN A 119 12.56 9.96 -11.36
CA ASN A 119 11.60 10.88 -11.97
C ASN A 119 10.89 10.31 -13.22
N SER A 120 10.51 9.04 -13.19
CA SER A 120 9.89 8.33 -14.31
C SER A 120 8.38 8.11 -14.16
N VAL A 121 7.83 8.20 -12.95
CA VAL A 121 6.45 7.86 -12.62
C VAL A 121 5.63 9.12 -12.32
N ASP A 122 4.42 9.24 -12.88
CA ASP A 122 3.51 10.37 -12.61
C ASP A 122 2.62 10.10 -11.39
N LEU A 123 2.20 8.84 -11.20
CA LEU A 123 1.36 8.41 -10.09
C LEU A 123 1.85 7.06 -9.56
N LEU A 124 2.17 7.00 -8.28
CA LEU A 124 2.51 5.78 -7.56
C LEU A 124 1.36 5.42 -6.62
N PHE A 125 0.88 4.20 -6.70
CA PHE A 125 -0.16 3.66 -5.82
C PHE A 125 0.45 2.63 -4.87
N CYS A 126 0.20 2.77 -3.58
CA CYS A 126 0.58 1.81 -2.54
C CYS A 126 -0.62 1.61 -1.62
N HIS A 127 -1.16 0.39 -1.61
CA HIS A 127 -2.38 0.06 -0.88
C HIS A 127 -2.25 -1.27 -0.15
N GLN A 128 -2.36 -1.22 1.17
CA GLN A 128 -2.29 -2.40 2.05
C GLN A 128 -1.04 -3.27 1.81
N THR A 129 0.08 -2.62 1.50
CA THR A 129 1.36 -3.24 1.18
C THR A 129 2.48 -2.74 2.10
N PHE A 130 2.48 -1.44 2.41
CA PHE A 130 3.57 -0.79 3.11
C PHE A 130 3.79 -1.32 4.53
N HIS A 131 2.72 -1.69 5.21
CA HIS A 131 2.79 -2.28 6.56
C HIS A 131 3.38 -3.71 6.59
N HIS A 132 3.57 -4.36 5.44
CA HIS A 132 4.32 -5.63 5.32
C HIS A 132 5.82 -5.44 5.14
N LEU A 133 6.28 -4.22 4.83
CA LEU A 133 7.68 -3.93 4.58
C LEU A 133 8.45 -3.79 5.91
N ILE A 134 9.65 -4.35 5.94
CA ILE A 134 10.59 -4.19 7.05
C ILE A 134 11.35 -2.87 6.90
N ASP A 135 11.86 -2.59 5.70
CA ASP A 135 12.65 -1.40 5.37
C ASP A 135 11.76 -0.25 4.86
N GLN A 136 10.81 0.21 5.70
CA GLN A 136 9.83 1.25 5.33
C GLN A 136 10.46 2.60 4.98
N GLU A 137 11.57 2.95 5.64
CA GLU A 137 12.29 4.21 5.37
C GLU A 137 12.97 4.19 4.00
N GLU A 138 13.53 3.06 3.60
CA GLU A 138 14.12 2.92 2.29
C GLU A 138 13.04 2.89 1.20
N ALA A 139 11.93 2.19 1.46
CA ALA A 139 10.81 2.15 0.52
C ALA A 139 10.22 3.53 0.23
N ILE A 140 10.02 4.37 1.27
CA ILE A 140 9.46 5.72 1.03
C ILE A 140 10.46 6.63 0.29
N ARG A 141 11.79 6.45 0.49
CA ARG A 141 12.83 7.15 -0.29
C ARG A 141 12.78 6.72 -1.76
N GLU A 142 12.61 5.43 -2.03
CA GLU A 142 12.44 4.91 -3.40
C GLU A 142 11.16 5.45 -4.06
N PHE A 143 10.04 5.54 -3.32
CA PHE A 143 8.81 6.15 -3.82
C PHE A 143 9.04 7.60 -4.24
N TYR A 144 9.78 8.36 -3.40
CA TYR A 144 10.13 9.73 -3.73
C TYR A 144 11.08 9.81 -4.94
N ARG A 145 12.08 8.93 -5.02
CA ARG A 145 13.05 8.91 -6.12
C ARG A 145 12.38 8.69 -7.48
N VAL A 146 11.51 7.69 -7.59
CA VAL A 146 10.89 7.31 -8.86
C VAL A 146 9.80 8.26 -9.33
N LEU A 147 9.14 8.97 -8.43
CA LEU A 147 8.13 9.97 -8.78
C LEU A 147 8.77 11.19 -9.44
N LYS A 148 8.14 11.69 -10.51
CA LYS A 148 8.49 12.96 -11.15
C LYS A 148 8.23 14.13 -10.21
N PRO A 149 8.93 15.28 -10.37
CA PRO A 149 8.47 16.54 -9.78
C PRO A 149 7.00 16.78 -10.13
N GLY A 150 6.17 17.12 -9.15
CA GLY A 150 4.72 17.21 -9.29
C GLY A 150 3.99 15.87 -9.40
N GLY A 151 4.69 14.73 -9.34
CA GLY A 151 4.08 13.40 -9.27
C GLY A 151 3.44 13.14 -7.92
N ILE A 152 2.46 12.24 -7.87
CA ILE A 152 1.68 11.95 -6.67
C ILE A 152 1.83 10.52 -6.19
N LEU A 153 1.89 10.37 -4.87
CA LEU A 153 1.77 9.10 -4.16
C LEU A 153 0.35 8.98 -3.61
N LEU A 154 -0.38 7.97 -4.04
CA LEU A 154 -1.63 7.52 -3.43
C LEU A 154 -1.30 6.43 -2.41
N PHE A 155 -1.45 6.74 -1.13
CA PHE A 155 -1.05 5.87 -0.03
C PHE A 155 -2.26 5.54 0.84
N ALA A 156 -2.58 4.25 0.99
CA ALA A 156 -3.70 3.80 1.80
C ALA A 156 -3.32 2.56 2.62
N GLU A 157 -3.16 2.74 3.94
CA GLU A 157 -2.56 1.72 4.78
C GLU A 157 -3.30 1.48 6.09
N SER A 158 -3.18 0.26 6.58
CA SER A 158 -3.57 -0.13 7.93
C SER A 158 -2.55 0.36 8.94
N THR A 159 -3.03 0.89 10.07
CA THR A 159 -2.16 1.39 11.14
C THR A 159 -1.84 0.30 12.16
N ARG A 160 -0.89 0.60 13.05
CA ARG A 160 -0.52 -0.24 14.19
C ARG A 160 -1.75 -0.67 15.00
N ARG A 161 -2.71 0.21 15.21
CA ARG A 161 -3.92 -0.10 15.99
C ARG A 161 -4.73 -1.23 15.38
N TYR A 162 -4.92 -1.22 14.07
CA TYR A 162 -5.64 -2.27 13.37
C TYR A 162 -4.84 -3.57 13.32
N ILE A 163 -3.57 -3.50 12.93
CA ILE A 163 -2.69 -4.67 12.80
C ILE A 163 -2.51 -5.39 14.14
N HIS A 164 -2.44 -4.66 15.26
CA HIS A 164 -2.30 -5.24 16.60
C HIS A 164 -3.62 -5.73 17.19
N SER A 165 -4.76 -5.57 16.51
CA SER A 165 -6.03 -6.11 17.00
C SER A 165 -5.97 -7.65 17.06
N TRP A 166 -6.66 -8.24 18.03
CA TRP A 166 -6.60 -9.67 18.27
C TRP A 166 -7.05 -10.52 17.07
N ILE A 167 -8.07 -10.02 16.33
CA ILE A 167 -8.63 -10.72 15.18
C ILE A 167 -7.67 -10.70 13.98
N ILE A 168 -6.99 -9.57 13.74
CA ILE A 168 -6.01 -9.46 12.67
C ILE A 168 -4.79 -10.32 12.96
N ARG A 169 -4.29 -10.32 14.19
CA ARG A 169 -3.18 -11.19 14.61
C ARG A 169 -3.51 -12.68 14.50
N LEU A 170 -4.79 -13.07 14.64
CA LEU A 170 -5.24 -14.45 14.48
C LEU A 170 -5.29 -14.85 12.99
N LEU A 171 -5.76 -13.96 12.12
CA LEU A 171 -6.10 -14.28 10.74
C LEU A 171 -4.96 -13.97 9.74
N PHE A 172 -4.13 -12.97 10.04
CA PHE A 172 -3.12 -12.45 9.13
C PHE A 172 -1.74 -12.45 9.79
N ARG A 173 -0.70 -12.32 8.97
CA ARG A 173 0.69 -12.28 9.45
C ARG A 173 1.36 -10.98 9.00
N HIS A 174 1.95 -10.27 9.99
CA HIS A 174 2.59 -8.97 9.78
C HIS A 174 3.89 -8.87 10.57
N PRO A 175 4.88 -8.08 10.12
CA PRO A 175 6.06 -7.72 10.91
C PRO A 175 5.63 -6.74 12.01
N MET A 176 5.49 -7.23 13.25
CA MET A 176 4.85 -6.49 14.34
C MET A 176 5.66 -5.29 14.83
N GLU A 177 7.00 -5.33 14.70
CA GLU A 177 7.92 -4.32 15.23
C GLU A 177 7.93 -3.04 14.40
N VAL A 178 7.58 -3.11 13.12
CA VAL A 178 7.67 -1.96 12.20
C VAL A 178 6.34 -1.23 12.00
N GLN A 179 5.29 -1.69 12.69
CA GLN A 179 3.95 -1.11 12.54
C GLN A 179 3.88 0.32 13.08
N LYS A 180 3.23 1.20 12.32
CA LYS A 180 3.16 2.64 12.59
C LYS A 180 1.74 3.12 12.87
N THR A 181 1.61 4.14 13.70
CA THR A 181 0.39 4.93 13.82
C THR A 181 0.19 5.78 12.56
N ALA A 182 -1.00 6.32 12.39
CA ALA A 182 -1.29 7.25 11.29
C ALA A 182 -0.34 8.47 11.29
N GLY A 183 -0.05 9.02 12.48
CA GLY A 183 0.89 10.13 12.65
C GLY A 183 2.32 9.77 12.29
N GLU A 184 2.78 8.57 12.65
CA GLU A 184 4.12 8.08 12.30
C GLU A 184 4.25 7.82 10.80
N TYR A 185 3.22 7.30 10.11
CA TYR A 185 3.22 7.20 8.64
C TYR A 185 3.30 8.57 7.97
N LEU A 186 2.49 9.54 8.43
CA LEU A 186 2.51 10.90 7.91
C LEU A 186 3.88 11.57 8.11
N ALA A 187 4.49 11.40 9.28
CA ALA A 187 5.83 11.90 9.56
C ALA A 187 6.88 11.26 8.64
N LEU A 188 6.79 9.95 8.42
CA LEU A 188 7.70 9.21 7.54
C LEU A 188 7.59 9.71 6.08
N VAL A 189 6.37 9.86 5.56
CA VAL A 189 6.14 10.37 4.20
C VAL A 189 6.73 11.79 4.06
N ARG A 190 6.46 12.68 5.01
CA ARG A 190 7.01 14.04 5.00
C ARG A 190 8.53 14.09 5.13
N SER A 191 9.12 13.20 5.93
CA SER A 191 10.59 13.14 6.11
C SER A 191 11.33 12.75 4.83
N ALA A 192 10.68 12.05 3.90
CA ALA A 192 11.23 11.72 2.58
C ALA A 192 11.18 12.90 1.59
N GLY A 193 10.56 14.04 1.95
CA GLY A 193 10.47 15.24 1.13
C GLY A 193 9.12 15.46 0.46
N PHE A 194 8.13 14.62 0.71
CA PHE A 194 6.78 14.81 0.18
C PHE A 194 6.04 15.94 0.89
N GLU A 195 5.24 16.68 0.13
CA GLU A 195 4.24 17.60 0.64
C GLU A 195 2.90 16.86 0.80
N VAL A 196 2.27 17.01 1.97
CA VAL A 196 0.96 16.45 2.28
C VAL A 196 0.12 17.53 2.92
N ALA A 197 -0.86 18.02 2.17
CA ALA A 197 -1.81 19.01 2.65
C ALA A 197 -2.81 18.38 3.65
N PRO A 198 -3.31 19.13 4.65
CA PRO A 198 -4.28 18.59 5.61
C PRO A 198 -5.54 18.02 4.95
N GLU A 199 -6.03 18.64 3.89
CA GLU A 199 -7.19 18.21 3.09
C GLU A 199 -6.92 16.96 2.24
N SER A 200 -5.65 16.59 2.06
CA SER A 200 -5.23 15.39 1.32
C SER A 200 -5.06 14.17 2.24
N ILE A 201 -5.63 14.21 3.44
CA ILE A 201 -5.57 13.13 4.43
C ILE A 201 -6.96 12.73 4.84
N SER A 202 -7.23 11.44 4.95
CA SER A 202 -8.44 10.90 5.59
C SER A 202 -8.10 9.72 6.51
N TYR A 203 -8.96 9.51 7.49
CA TYR A 203 -8.86 8.43 8.46
C TYR A 203 -10.14 7.59 8.41
N PRO A 204 -10.30 6.71 7.40
CA PRO A 204 -11.51 5.92 7.27
C PRO A 204 -11.69 4.98 8.46
N TYR A 205 -12.93 4.89 8.96
CA TYR A 205 -13.28 3.94 10.01
C TYR A 205 -14.41 3.05 9.52
N LEU A 206 -14.02 2.09 8.69
CA LEU A 206 -14.94 1.17 8.03
C LEU A 206 -15.25 -0.01 8.96
N TRP A 207 -16.37 -0.70 8.73
CA TRP A 207 -16.77 -1.84 9.57
C TRP A 207 -15.68 -2.91 9.69
N TRP A 208 -14.97 -3.19 8.61
CA TRP A 208 -13.91 -4.19 8.59
C TRP A 208 -12.60 -3.70 9.24
N SER A 209 -12.34 -2.41 9.31
CA SER A 209 -11.15 -1.83 9.95
C SER A 209 -11.33 -1.63 11.47
N ARG A 210 -12.50 -1.95 12.02
CA ARG A 210 -12.75 -1.93 13.46
C ARG A 210 -12.07 -3.12 14.13
N GLU A 211 -11.58 -2.94 15.33
CA GLU A 211 -10.88 -3.99 16.10
C GLU A 211 -11.72 -5.24 16.35
N ASP A 212 -13.06 -5.09 16.34
CA ASP A 212 -14.05 -6.12 16.53
C ASP A 212 -14.85 -6.46 15.25
N LEU A 213 -14.42 -5.95 14.09
CA LEU A 213 -15.14 -6.02 12.80
C LEU A 213 -16.59 -5.51 12.89
N GLY A 214 -16.86 -4.60 13.81
CA GLY A 214 -18.20 -4.02 14.03
C GLY A 214 -19.19 -4.98 14.71
N ILE A 215 -18.75 -6.08 15.28
CA ILE A 215 -19.61 -7.09 15.94
C ILE A 215 -20.29 -6.49 17.16
N LEU A 216 -19.57 -5.76 18.00
CA LEU A 216 -20.13 -5.15 19.22
C LEU A 216 -21.27 -4.17 18.92
N GLU A 217 -21.13 -3.37 17.87
CA GLU A 217 -22.20 -2.45 17.46
C GLU A 217 -23.39 -3.19 16.86
N ARG A 218 -23.16 -4.15 15.98
CA ARG A 218 -24.23 -4.88 15.27
C ARG A 218 -25.04 -5.82 16.17
N VAL A 219 -24.38 -6.48 17.12
CA VAL A 219 -25.00 -7.52 17.97
C VAL A 219 -25.47 -6.93 19.29
N PHE A 220 -24.70 -6.00 19.88
CA PHE A 220 -24.95 -5.49 21.23
C PHE A 220 -25.30 -3.99 21.27
N GLY A 221 -25.32 -3.30 20.13
CA GLY A 221 -25.61 -1.85 20.05
C GLY A 221 -24.52 -0.97 20.66
N ILE A 222 -23.34 -1.53 20.97
CA ILE A 222 -22.23 -0.78 21.60
C ILE A 222 -21.49 0.00 20.53
N LYS A 223 -21.67 1.33 20.55
CA LYS A 223 -20.99 2.23 19.61
C LYS A 223 -19.50 2.36 19.94
N PRO A 224 -18.63 2.50 18.91
CA PRO A 224 -17.21 2.73 19.12
C PRO A 224 -16.99 4.06 19.87
N LYS A 225 -15.88 4.15 20.63
CA LYS A 225 -15.48 5.40 21.32
C LYS A 225 -15.22 6.49 20.30
N ALA A 226 -15.62 7.73 20.62
CA ALA A 226 -15.36 8.89 19.78
C ALA A 226 -13.84 9.19 19.68
N GLU A 227 -13.16 9.14 20.84
CA GLU A 227 -11.71 9.25 20.91
C GLU A 227 -11.09 7.86 20.79
N ARG A 228 -10.41 7.60 19.68
CA ARG A 228 -9.72 6.37 19.39
C ARG A 228 -8.48 6.64 18.54
N GLU A 229 -7.49 5.77 18.65
CA GLU A 229 -6.39 5.74 17.69
C GLU A 229 -6.90 5.30 16.31
N GLU A 230 -6.41 5.95 15.25
CA GLU A 230 -6.84 5.66 13.88
C GLU A 230 -6.42 4.26 13.46
N THR A 231 -7.32 3.55 12.76
CA THR A 231 -7.10 2.19 12.27
C THR A 231 -6.62 2.14 10.82
N LEU A 232 -6.92 3.19 10.06
CA LEU A 232 -6.51 3.37 8.67
C LEU A 232 -6.01 4.79 8.47
N ILE A 233 -5.14 4.95 7.48
CA ILE A 233 -4.77 6.25 6.91
C ILE A 233 -4.81 6.16 5.39
N ASN A 234 -5.51 7.10 4.77
CA ASN A 234 -5.41 7.37 3.34
C ASN A 234 -4.84 8.77 3.16
N LEU A 235 -3.83 8.91 2.33
CA LEU A 235 -3.26 10.22 2.02
C LEU A 235 -2.81 10.30 0.56
N VAL A 236 -2.81 11.53 0.05
CA VAL A 236 -2.17 11.88 -1.22
C VAL A 236 -0.99 12.79 -0.90
N ALA A 237 0.19 12.34 -1.29
CA ALA A 237 1.42 13.09 -1.13
C ALA A 237 1.96 13.54 -2.49
N VAL A 238 2.46 14.75 -2.56
CA VAL A 238 2.97 15.36 -3.80
C VAL A 238 4.50 15.50 -3.69
N LYS A 239 5.23 15.08 -4.72
CA LYS A 239 6.64 15.42 -4.86
C LYS A 239 6.73 16.87 -5.32
N PRO A 240 7.42 17.78 -4.59
CA PRO A 240 7.59 19.17 -5.02
C PRO A 240 8.13 19.30 -6.44
N MET A 241 7.86 20.46 -7.07
CA MET A 241 8.30 20.76 -8.45
C MET A 241 9.79 21.16 -8.54
N ASN A 242 10.47 21.26 -7.40
CA ASN A 242 11.88 21.76 -7.33
C ASN A 242 12.91 20.73 -7.81
#